data_77547e535346c017c86331eb7ba81cb0
#
_entry.id   77547e535346c017c86331eb7ba81cb0
#
_cell.length_a   1.000
_cell.length_b   1.000
_cell.length_c   1.000
_cell.angle_alpha   90.00
_cell.angle_beta   90.00
_cell.angle_gamma   90.00
#
_symmetry.space_group_name_H-M   'P 1'
#
loop_
_entity.id
_entity.type
_entity.pdbx_description
1 polymer ?
#
loop_
_entity_poly.entity_id
_entity_poly.type
_entity_poly.pdbx_seq_one_letter_code
_entity_poly.pdbx_strand_id
1 'polypeptide(L)'
;MLELEMKLSGRSLMIHPVIISDNDAWTLIDTGMPGLSSEILAYAEQAGITRKPLGAIVLTHQDIDHIGSLPEFQNRVDTDSFEVYAYEDDRDTIDGKAPLLKFPPDRLQAVLATLPDEVRIPFEHTFLHPSKQNVTRLLADGEILPIGGGLTVIHTPGHTPGHISLYHQASKTLIAGDALVINEGELQCSSPYSTINMEQAIRSMEKLLPFDIECVVCYHGGVMRGDITKMIAKLLQV
;
A
#
# COMPACT_ATOMS: atom_id res chain seq x y z
N MET A 1 12.29 -1.84 -1.27
CA MET A 1 11.52 -0.59 -1.08
C MET A 1 11.95 0.38 -2.16
N LEU A 2 10.99 1.07 -2.75
CA LEU A 2 11.20 2.12 -3.73
C LEU A 2 11.16 3.49 -3.06
N GLU A 3 11.71 4.50 -3.71
CA GLU A 3 11.62 5.91 -3.31
C GLU A 3 11.02 6.67 -4.50
N LEU A 4 9.74 7.04 -4.40
CA LEU A 4 9.01 7.70 -5.46
C LEU A 4 8.52 9.07 -4.98
N GLU A 5 8.63 10.07 -5.85
CA GLU A 5 8.05 11.37 -5.58
C GLU A 5 6.58 11.40 -6.02
N MET A 6 5.70 11.73 -5.11
CA MET A 6 4.31 12.05 -5.46
C MET A 6 4.03 13.53 -5.33
N LYS A 7 3.17 14.07 -6.19
CA LYS A 7 2.70 15.46 -6.12
C LYS A 7 1.23 15.48 -5.76
N LEU A 8 0.91 16.11 -4.64
CA LEU A 8 -0.48 16.28 -4.19
C LEU A 8 -0.70 17.71 -3.70
N SER A 9 -1.68 18.41 -4.28
CA SER A 9 -2.04 19.79 -3.90
C SER A 9 -0.85 20.76 -3.88
N GLY A 10 0.08 20.63 -4.85
CA GLY A 10 1.28 21.48 -4.99
C GLY A 10 2.41 21.15 -4.02
N ARG A 11 2.30 20.07 -3.26
CA ARG A 11 3.37 19.57 -2.39
C ARG A 11 3.99 18.32 -2.97
N SER A 12 5.31 18.19 -2.85
CA SER A 12 6.06 16.97 -3.13
C SER A 12 6.24 16.18 -1.84
N LEU A 13 5.88 14.90 -1.88
CA LEU A 13 6.06 13.95 -0.79
C LEU A 13 6.73 12.69 -1.33
N MET A 14 7.55 12.05 -0.51
CA MET A 14 8.13 10.75 -0.86
C MET A 14 7.23 9.63 -0.36
N ILE A 15 6.99 8.65 -1.22
CA ILE A 15 6.27 7.42 -0.91
C ILE A 15 7.15 6.20 -1.20
N HIS A 16 6.85 5.10 -0.52
CA HIS A 16 7.75 3.95 -0.48
C HIS A 16 7.02 2.62 -0.74
N PRO A 17 6.53 2.38 -1.97
CA PRO A 17 6.07 1.04 -2.36
C PRO A 17 7.17 0.00 -2.19
N VAL A 18 6.78 -1.26 -1.97
CA VAL A 18 7.74 -2.34 -1.74
C VAL A 18 7.63 -3.39 -2.83
N ILE A 19 8.78 -3.83 -3.34
CA ILE A 19 8.86 -5.01 -4.21
C ILE A 19 9.50 -6.15 -3.42
N ILE A 20 8.87 -7.31 -3.48
CA ILE A 20 9.42 -8.59 -3.00
C ILE A 20 9.61 -9.48 -4.22
N SER A 21 10.83 -10.00 -4.41
CA SER A 21 11.15 -10.87 -5.55
C SER A 21 11.46 -12.27 -5.06
N ASP A 22 10.71 -13.25 -5.54
CA ASP A 22 10.91 -14.67 -5.34
C ASP A 22 11.63 -15.33 -6.52
N ASN A 23 11.76 -16.66 -6.49
CA ASN A 23 12.41 -17.39 -7.58
C ASN A 23 11.63 -17.31 -8.89
N ASP A 24 10.30 -17.33 -8.85
CA ASP A 24 9.43 -17.49 -10.01
C ASP A 24 8.68 -16.20 -10.40
N ALA A 25 8.46 -15.30 -9.47
CA ALA A 25 7.70 -14.08 -9.67
C ALA A 25 8.18 -12.96 -8.77
N TRP A 26 7.64 -11.76 -8.96
CA TRP A 26 7.76 -10.67 -8.01
C TRP A 26 6.38 -10.14 -7.62
N THR A 27 6.31 -9.57 -6.44
CA THR A 27 5.09 -8.97 -5.86
C THR A 27 5.35 -7.50 -5.60
N LEU A 28 4.39 -6.65 -5.96
CA LEU A 28 4.37 -5.25 -5.63
C LEU A 28 3.43 -5.02 -4.44
N ILE A 29 3.85 -4.27 -3.45
CA ILE A 29 3.02 -3.82 -2.33
C ILE A 29 2.80 -2.33 -2.51
N ASP A 30 1.54 -1.96 -2.75
CA ASP A 30 1.04 -0.65 -3.14
C ASP A 30 1.58 -0.11 -4.48
N THR A 31 0.76 0.64 -5.19
CA THR A 31 1.03 1.03 -6.58
C THR A 31 1.33 2.52 -6.77
N GLY A 32 1.32 3.30 -5.69
CA GLY A 32 1.55 4.74 -5.80
C GLY A 32 0.33 5.53 -6.28
N MET A 33 0.53 6.84 -6.45
CA MET A 33 -0.42 7.74 -7.09
C MET A 33 -0.64 7.34 -8.56
N PRO A 34 -1.75 7.76 -9.18
CA PRO A 34 -1.94 7.59 -10.62
C PRO A 34 -0.76 8.18 -11.42
N GLY A 35 -0.22 7.40 -12.37
CA GLY A 35 0.90 7.81 -13.24
C GLY A 35 2.28 7.27 -12.82
N LEU A 36 2.41 6.59 -11.68
CA LEU A 36 3.71 6.13 -11.16
C LEU A 36 4.12 4.72 -11.65
N SER A 37 3.27 4.02 -12.39
CA SER A 37 3.58 2.64 -12.85
C SER A 37 4.87 2.54 -13.66
N SER A 38 5.14 3.53 -14.52
CA SER A 38 6.35 3.55 -15.36
C SER A 38 7.61 3.67 -14.54
N GLU A 39 7.58 4.47 -13.48
CA GLU A 39 8.70 4.68 -12.57
C GLU A 39 8.95 3.43 -11.72
N ILE A 40 7.89 2.81 -11.20
CA ILE A 40 7.98 1.52 -10.49
C ILE A 40 8.61 0.44 -11.36
N LEU A 41 8.13 0.30 -12.61
CA LEU A 41 8.68 -0.67 -13.57
C LEU A 41 10.14 -0.39 -13.92
N ALA A 42 10.53 0.88 -14.06
CA ALA A 42 11.92 1.26 -14.31
C ALA A 42 12.85 0.84 -13.15
N TYR A 43 12.43 1.03 -11.90
CA TYR A 43 13.16 0.53 -10.74
C TYR A 43 13.26 -1.00 -10.73
N ALA A 44 12.16 -1.70 -11.03
CA ALA A 44 12.15 -3.15 -11.10
C ALA A 44 13.08 -3.68 -12.22
N GLU A 45 13.13 -3.00 -13.36
CA GLU A 45 14.01 -3.31 -14.48
C GLU A 45 15.48 -3.09 -14.11
N GLN A 46 15.83 -1.95 -13.55
CA GLN A 46 17.19 -1.64 -13.08
C GLN A 46 17.69 -2.66 -12.06
N ALA A 47 16.82 -3.17 -11.20
CA ALA A 47 17.13 -4.21 -10.23
C ALA A 47 17.14 -5.63 -10.86
N GLY A 48 16.85 -5.77 -12.16
CA GLY A 48 16.77 -7.05 -12.86
C GLY A 48 15.59 -7.93 -12.43
N ILE A 49 14.59 -7.35 -11.77
CA ILE A 49 13.42 -8.04 -11.22
C ILE A 49 12.43 -8.41 -12.33
N THR A 50 12.29 -7.56 -13.34
CA THR A 50 11.35 -7.74 -14.46
C THR A 50 11.68 -8.94 -15.39
N ARG A 51 12.78 -9.62 -15.15
CA ARG A 51 13.06 -10.93 -15.81
C ARG A 51 12.08 -12.02 -15.39
N LYS A 52 11.35 -11.80 -14.32
CA LYS A 52 10.28 -12.64 -13.80
C LYS A 52 8.94 -11.92 -13.98
N PRO A 53 7.82 -12.66 -14.09
CA PRO A 53 6.51 -12.03 -14.17
C PRO A 53 6.14 -11.33 -12.85
N LEU A 54 5.29 -10.31 -12.95
CA LEU A 54 4.52 -9.81 -11.81
C LEU A 54 3.49 -10.87 -11.44
N GLY A 55 3.57 -11.43 -10.24
CA GLY A 55 2.67 -12.48 -9.77
C GLY A 55 1.51 -11.95 -8.95
N ALA A 56 1.73 -10.87 -8.19
CA ALA A 56 0.69 -10.26 -7.39
C ALA A 56 0.95 -8.78 -7.12
N ILE A 57 -0.14 -8.04 -6.91
CA ILE A 57 -0.14 -6.72 -6.28
C ILE A 57 -0.90 -6.86 -4.96
N VAL A 58 -0.27 -6.51 -3.84
CA VAL A 58 -0.90 -6.48 -2.52
C VAL A 58 -1.19 -5.02 -2.18
N LEU A 59 -2.44 -4.69 -1.98
CA LEU A 59 -2.86 -3.35 -1.58
C LEU A 59 -3.04 -3.32 -0.07
N THR A 60 -2.31 -2.43 0.60
CA THR A 60 -2.41 -2.28 2.05
C THR A 60 -3.74 -1.67 2.46
N HIS A 61 -4.26 -0.75 1.65
CA HIS A 61 -5.56 -0.12 1.83
C HIS A 61 -5.99 0.68 0.59
N GLN A 62 -7.16 1.33 0.66
CA GLN A 62 -7.86 1.94 -0.46
C GLN A 62 -7.41 3.35 -0.87
N ASP A 63 -6.48 4.00 -0.16
CA ASP A 63 -6.14 5.40 -0.45
C ASP A 63 -5.49 5.56 -1.83
N ILE A 64 -5.78 6.69 -2.47
CA ILE A 64 -5.41 6.94 -3.87
C ILE A 64 -3.91 6.83 -4.13
N ASP A 65 -3.09 7.17 -3.16
CA ASP A 65 -1.63 7.09 -3.26
C ASP A 65 -1.09 5.66 -3.04
N HIS A 66 -1.96 4.70 -2.72
CA HIS A 66 -1.65 3.27 -2.63
C HIS A 66 -2.19 2.47 -3.81
N ILE A 67 -3.38 2.83 -4.30
CA ILE A 67 -4.05 2.09 -5.38
C ILE A 67 -3.98 2.79 -6.74
N GLY A 68 -3.48 4.01 -6.81
CA GLY A 68 -3.67 4.93 -7.93
C GLY A 68 -3.16 4.43 -9.27
N SER A 69 -2.02 3.76 -9.31
CA SER A 69 -1.45 3.20 -10.55
C SER A 69 -1.89 1.76 -10.84
N LEU A 70 -2.78 1.14 -10.04
CA LEU A 70 -3.31 -0.20 -10.34
C LEU A 70 -3.87 -0.32 -11.77
N PRO A 71 -4.67 0.66 -12.29
CA PRO A 71 -5.21 0.60 -13.64
C PRO A 71 -4.14 0.50 -14.72
N GLU A 72 -3.01 1.17 -14.50
CA GLU A 72 -1.91 1.17 -15.47
C GLU A 72 -1.21 -0.19 -15.51
N PHE A 73 -1.04 -0.87 -14.36
CA PHE A 73 -0.54 -2.24 -14.30
C PHE A 73 -1.50 -3.20 -15.00
N GLN A 74 -2.81 -3.06 -14.79
CA GLN A 74 -3.83 -3.88 -15.43
C GLN A 74 -3.87 -3.72 -16.96
N ASN A 75 -3.47 -2.56 -17.49
CA ASN A 75 -3.43 -2.30 -18.92
C ASN A 75 -2.10 -2.69 -19.58
N ARG A 76 -1.00 -2.70 -18.83
CA ARG A 76 0.36 -2.96 -19.36
C ARG A 76 0.78 -4.41 -19.23
N VAL A 77 0.29 -5.09 -18.23
CA VAL A 77 0.57 -6.50 -17.96
C VAL A 77 -0.70 -7.27 -18.29
N ASP A 78 -0.56 -8.44 -18.88
CA ASP A 78 -1.69 -9.33 -19.12
C ASP A 78 -2.44 -9.52 -17.79
N THR A 79 -3.70 -9.06 -17.74
CA THR A 79 -4.49 -9.04 -16.50
C THR A 79 -4.78 -10.43 -15.94
N ASP A 80 -4.61 -11.47 -16.78
CA ASP A 80 -4.72 -12.86 -16.34
C ASP A 80 -3.40 -13.38 -15.72
N SER A 81 -2.34 -12.56 -15.73
CA SER A 81 -1.00 -12.97 -15.28
C SER A 81 -0.68 -12.63 -13.83
N PHE A 82 -1.44 -11.75 -13.17
CA PHE A 82 -1.21 -11.40 -11.77
C PHE A 82 -2.51 -11.24 -10.98
N GLU A 83 -2.42 -11.48 -9.69
CA GLU A 83 -3.54 -11.32 -8.75
C GLU A 83 -3.47 -9.97 -8.01
N VAL A 84 -4.62 -9.44 -7.64
CA VAL A 84 -4.75 -8.24 -6.80
C VAL A 84 -5.32 -8.64 -5.45
N TYR A 85 -4.54 -8.47 -4.40
CA TYR A 85 -4.88 -8.83 -3.03
C TYR A 85 -5.26 -7.59 -2.23
N ALA A 86 -6.34 -7.68 -1.47
CA ALA A 86 -6.75 -6.66 -0.51
C ALA A 86 -7.55 -7.28 0.65
N TYR A 87 -7.72 -6.53 1.73
CA TYR A 87 -8.60 -6.91 2.81
C TYR A 87 -10.07 -6.58 2.48
N GLU A 88 -11.01 -7.38 3.01
CA GLU A 88 -12.42 -7.30 2.61
C GLU A 88 -13.05 -5.93 2.85
N ASP A 89 -12.74 -5.28 3.98
CA ASP A 89 -13.37 -4.01 4.37
C ASP A 89 -13.01 -2.81 3.48
N ASP A 90 -11.96 -2.90 2.65
CA ASP A 90 -11.59 -1.89 1.65
C ASP A 90 -11.94 -2.32 0.21
N ARG A 91 -12.40 -3.56 0.03
CA ARG A 91 -12.66 -4.15 -1.29
C ARG A 91 -13.62 -3.34 -2.16
N ASP A 92 -14.76 -2.95 -1.60
CA ASP A 92 -15.80 -2.27 -2.40
C ASP A 92 -15.30 -0.93 -2.96
N THR A 93 -14.45 -0.23 -2.22
CA THR A 93 -13.80 0.98 -2.70
C THR A 93 -12.75 0.68 -3.78
N ILE A 94 -11.92 -0.33 -3.58
CA ILE A 94 -10.91 -0.76 -4.57
C ILE A 94 -11.58 -1.31 -5.83
N ASP A 95 -12.72 -1.96 -5.71
CA ASP A 95 -13.53 -2.43 -6.85
C ASP A 95 -14.34 -1.31 -7.52
N GLY A 96 -14.27 -0.06 -7.03
CA GLY A 96 -15.03 1.09 -7.58
C GLY A 96 -16.53 1.04 -7.28
N LYS A 97 -17.00 0.18 -6.38
CA LYS A 97 -18.40 0.06 -5.96
C LYS A 97 -18.77 1.09 -4.88
N ALA A 98 -17.77 1.59 -4.15
CA ALA A 98 -17.90 2.63 -3.15
C ALA A 98 -16.89 3.76 -3.42
N PRO A 99 -17.17 5.00 -3.00
CA PRO A 99 -16.23 6.12 -3.18
C PRO A 99 -15.01 5.97 -2.28
N LEU A 100 -13.89 6.59 -2.68
CA LEU A 100 -12.71 6.74 -1.83
C LEU A 100 -13.08 7.47 -0.53
N LEU A 101 -12.85 6.85 0.63
CA LEU A 101 -13.35 7.34 1.92
C LEU A 101 -12.77 8.70 2.32
N LYS A 102 -11.51 8.97 1.96
CA LYS A 102 -10.78 10.19 2.36
C LYS A 102 -10.60 11.18 1.22
N PHE A 103 -11.19 10.90 0.05
CA PHE A 103 -11.04 11.72 -1.14
C PHE A 103 -12.40 12.15 -1.70
N PRO A 104 -12.93 13.31 -1.27
CA PRO A 104 -14.21 13.81 -1.74
C PRO A 104 -14.25 13.92 -3.28
N PRO A 105 -15.41 13.70 -3.91
CA PRO A 105 -15.53 13.68 -5.38
C PRO A 105 -14.96 14.91 -6.08
N ASP A 106 -15.22 16.11 -5.58
CA ASP A 106 -14.72 17.36 -6.17
C ASP A 106 -13.19 17.44 -6.14
N ARG A 107 -12.58 16.98 -5.03
CA ARG A 107 -11.12 16.92 -4.89
C ARG A 107 -10.53 15.85 -5.83
N LEU A 108 -11.20 14.72 -5.96
CA LEU A 108 -10.80 13.67 -6.89
C LEU A 108 -10.83 14.18 -8.33
N GLN A 109 -11.94 14.82 -8.74
CA GLN A 109 -12.06 15.42 -10.07
C GLN A 109 -10.99 16.48 -10.34
N ALA A 110 -10.65 17.31 -9.36
CA ALA A 110 -9.60 18.31 -9.49
C ALA A 110 -8.21 17.65 -9.72
N VAL A 111 -7.92 16.55 -9.05
CA VAL A 111 -6.67 15.79 -9.26
C VAL A 111 -6.68 15.11 -10.63
N LEU A 112 -7.76 14.43 -10.99
CA LEU A 112 -7.87 13.73 -12.27
C LEU A 112 -7.74 14.69 -13.46
N ALA A 113 -8.28 15.90 -13.35
CA ALA A 113 -8.17 16.92 -14.39
C ALA A 113 -6.72 17.39 -14.67
N THR A 114 -5.79 17.13 -13.76
CA THR A 114 -4.36 17.45 -13.94
C THR A 114 -3.57 16.32 -14.61
N LEU A 115 -4.16 15.14 -14.73
CA LEU A 115 -3.49 13.96 -15.28
C LEU A 115 -3.66 13.89 -16.81
N PRO A 116 -2.66 13.35 -17.52
CA PRO A 116 -2.80 13.06 -18.93
C PRO A 116 -3.85 11.97 -19.16
N ASP A 117 -4.49 11.98 -20.34
CA ASP A 117 -5.60 11.08 -20.67
C ASP A 117 -5.22 9.59 -20.54
N GLU A 118 -3.99 9.23 -20.88
CA GLU A 118 -3.48 7.86 -20.77
C GLU A 118 -3.42 7.33 -19.33
N VAL A 119 -3.44 8.21 -18.32
CA VAL A 119 -3.50 7.87 -16.90
C VAL A 119 -4.93 8.05 -16.37
N ARG A 120 -5.55 9.17 -16.69
CA ARG A 120 -6.88 9.54 -16.19
C ARG A 120 -7.97 8.57 -16.66
N ILE A 121 -8.02 8.25 -17.95
CA ILE A 121 -9.08 7.41 -18.51
C ILE A 121 -9.07 5.99 -17.91
N PRO A 122 -7.91 5.28 -17.81
CA PRO A 122 -7.86 4.01 -17.10
C PRO A 122 -8.30 4.11 -15.64
N PHE A 123 -7.90 5.17 -14.92
CA PHE A 123 -8.32 5.37 -13.54
C PHE A 123 -9.83 5.51 -13.40
N GLU A 124 -10.46 6.36 -14.23
CA GLU A 124 -11.92 6.54 -14.26
C GLU A 124 -12.65 5.23 -14.57
N HIS A 125 -12.18 4.45 -15.54
CA HIS A 125 -12.78 3.17 -15.90
C HIS A 125 -12.63 2.11 -14.77
N THR A 126 -11.55 2.16 -14.01
CA THR A 126 -11.29 1.17 -12.96
C THR A 126 -12.03 1.49 -11.67
N PHE A 127 -12.06 2.77 -11.27
CA PHE A 127 -12.56 3.15 -9.95
C PHE A 127 -13.87 3.93 -9.95
N LEU A 128 -14.23 4.61 -11.06
CA LEU A 128 -15.45 5.40 -11.12
C LEU A 128 -16.54 4.74 -11.99
N HIS A 129 -16.13 3.94 -12.97
CA HIS A 129 -17.05 3.25 -13.89
C HIS A 129 -16.61 1.78 -14.09
N PRO A 130 -16.47 0.99 -13.02
CA PRO A 130 -15.91 -0.35 -13.11
C PRO A 130 -16.79 -1.27 -13.94
N SER A 131 -16.17 -2.04 -14.83
CA SER A 131 -16.83 -3.10 -15.60
C SER A 131 -16.51 -4.51 -15.09
N LYS A 132 -15.51 -4.61 -14.20
CA LYS A 132 -15.05 -5.85 -13.55
C LYS A 132 -14.60 -5.57 -12.12
N GLN A 133 -14.39 -6.63 -11.35
CA GLN A 133 -13.74 -6.53 -10.04
C GLN A 133 -12.25 -6.32 -10.22
N ASN A 134 -11.66 -5.48 -9.36
CA ASN A 134 -10.22 -5.24 -9.33
C ASN A 134 -9.54 -6.21 -8.37
N VAL A 135 -10.15 -6.47 -7.20
CA VAL A 135 -9.65 -7.41 -6.20
C VAL A 135 -9.98 -8.83 -6.63
N THR A 136 -8.95 -9.63 -6.88
CA THR A 136 -9.09 -11.05 -7.28
C THR A 136 -9.00 -12.00 -6.11
N ARG A 137 -8.33 -11.58 -5.01
CA ARG A 137 -8.17 -12.39 -3.80
C ARG A 137 -8.34 -11.56 -2.53
N LEU A 138 -9.15 -12.05 -1.61
CA LEU A 138 -9.28 -11.48 -0.28
C LEU A 138 -8.23 -12.09 0.66
N LEU A 139 -7.69 -11.23 1.53
CA LEU A 139 -6.73 -11.59 2.56
C LEU A 139 -7.42 -11.73 3.91
N ALA A 140 -6.90 -12.63 4.75
CA ALA A 140 -7.37 -12.83 6.11
C ALA A 140 -6.30 -12.40 7.14
N ASP A 141 -6.75 -11.92 8.31
CA ASP A 141 -5.87 -11.58 9.43
C ASP A 141 -5.12 -12.85 9.92
N GLY A 142 -3.81 -12.77 10.05
CA GLY A 142 -2.93 -13.87 10.41
C GLY A 142 -2.59 -14.83 9.27
N GLU A 143 -3.10 -14.62 8.06
CA GLU A 143 -2.74 -15.41 6.89
C GLU A 143 -1.26 -15.23 6.55
N ILE A 144 -0.59 -16.33 6.17
CA ILE A 144 0.80 -16.31 5.69
C ILE A 144 0.80 -16.53 4.19
N LEU A 145 1.14 -15.49 3.44
CA LEU A 145 1.29 -15.55 2.00
C LEU A 145 2.63 -16.21 1.64
N PRO A 146 2.71 -17.07 0.61
CA PRO A 146 3.95 -17.67 0.14
C PRO A 146 4.78 -16.68 -0.70
N ILE A 147 4.97 -15.47 -0.19
CA ILE A 147 5.70 -14.36 -0.83
C ILE A 147 6.95 -14.09 0.00
N GLY A 148 8.11 -14.05 -0.65
CA GLY A 148 9.39 -13.79 0.02
C GLY A 148 9.81 -14.85 1.02
N GLY A 149 9.24 -16.06 0.96
CA GLY A 149 9.45 -17.10 1.96
C GLY A 149 8.53 -17.00 3.18
N GLY A 150 7.51 -16.15 3.16
CA GLY A 150 6.47 -16.03 4.18
C GLY A 150 6.20 -14.57 4.59
N LEU A 151 5.05 -14.06 4.19
CA LEU A 151 4.60 -12.71 4.51
C LEU A 151 3.28 -12.80 5.28
N THR A 152 3.32 -12.49 6.58
CA THR A 152 2.14 -12.54 7.46
C THR A 152 1.29 -11.30 7.28
N VAL A 153 0.01 -11.47 7.01
CA VAL A 153 -0.99 -10.40 6.94
C VAL A 153 -1.43 -10.05 8.36
N ILE A 154 -1.41 -8.77 8.70
CA ILE A 154 -1.87 -8.26 9.99
C ILE A 154 -2.93 -7.20 9.71
N HIS A 155 -4.18 -7.48 10.03
CA HIS A 155 -5.26 -6.50 9.91
C HIS A 155 -5.07 -5.40 10.96
N THR A 156 -4.77 -4.19 10.51
CA THR A 156 -4.48 -3.00 11.32
C THR A 156 -5.47 -1.86 11.01
N PRO A 157 -6.78 -2.07 11.24
CA PRO A 157 -7.81 -1.10 10.89
C PRO A 157 -7.71 0.19 11.70
N GLY A 158 -8.27 1.25 11.14
CA GLY A 158 -8.36 2.57 11.77
C GLY A 158 -7.96 3.67 10.80
N HIS A 159 -6.83 3.54 10.11
CA HIS A 159 -6.46 4.45 9.01
C HIS A 159 -7.50 4.36 7.88
N THR A 160 -7.78 3.15 7.43
CA THR A 160 -9.02 2.75 6.75
C THR A 160 -9.61 1.52 7.45
N PRO A 161 -10.86 1.10 7.17
CA PRO A 161 -11.43 -0.12 7.74
C PRO A 161 -10.66 -1.38 7.35
N GLY A 162 -10.21 -1.48 6.12
CA GLY A 162 -9.50 -2.65 5.57
C GLY A 162 -7.98 -2.53 5.57
N HIS A 163 -7.41 -1.55 6.29
CA HIS A 163 -5.96 -1.38 6.32
C HIS A 163 -5.26 -2.61 6.88
N ILE A 164 -4.19 -3.05 6.20
CA ILE A 164 -3.30 -4.13 6.65
C ILE A 164 -1.85 -3.67 6.72
N SER A 165 -1.11 -4.26 7.65
CA SER A 165 0.35 -4.29 7.66
C SER A 165 0.82 -5.70 7.31
N LEU A 166 2.06 -5.82 6.83
CA LEU A 166 2.62 -7.09 6.40
C LEU A 166 3.94 -7.34 7.12
N TYR A 167 4.12 -8.52 7.71
CA TYR A 167 5.35 -8.87 8.42
C TYR A 167 6.11 -9.98 7.71
N HIS A 168 7.33 -9.69 7.30
CA HIS A 168 8.25 -10.65 6.70
C HIS A 168 9.16 -11.23 7.78
N GLN A 169 8.90 -12.48 8.17
CA GLN A 169 9.55 -13.12 9.31
C GLN A 169 11.05 -13.32 9.10
N ALA A 170 11.47 -13.75 7.92
CA ALA A 170 12.87 -14.05 7.65
C ALA A 170 13.80 -12.84 7.77
N SER A 171 13.35 -11.64 7.45
CA SER A 171 14.09 -10.39 7.59
C SER A 171 13.65 -9.55 8.81
N LYS A 172 12.69 -10.03 9.61
CA LYS A 172 12.08 -9.31 10.72
C LYS A 172 11.63 -7.90 10.35
N THR A 173 11.07 -7.77 9.15
CA THR A 173 10.67 -6.48 8.56
C THR A 173 9.17 -6.34 8.57
N LEU A 174 8.68 -5.26 9.16
CA LEU A 174 7.30 -4.82 9.05
C LEU A 174 7.16 -3.85 7.88
N ILE A 175 6.23 -4.13 6.97
CA ILE A 175 5.74 -3.18 5.97
C ILE A 175 4.45 -2.62 6.57
N ALA A 176 4.53 -1.39 7.08
CA ALA A 176 3.49 -0.86 7.95
C ALA A 176 2.27 -0.30 7.20
N GLY A 177 2.38 -0.09 5.86
CA GLY A 177 1.42 0.76 5.17
C GLY A 177 1.37 2.12 5.85
N ASP A 178 0.17 2.58 6.16
CA ASP A 178 -0.10 3.84 6.86
C ASP A 178 -0.51 3.66 8.33
N ALA A 179 -0.29 2.48 8.94
CA ALA A 179 -0.44 2.32 10.39
C ALA A 179 0.62 3.14 11.15
N LEU A 180 1.82 3.24 10.58
CA LEU A 180 2.97 3.96 11.12
C LEU A 180 3.59 4.85 10.04
N VAL A 181 4.13 5.99 10.48
CA VAL A 181 4.87 6.92 9.63
C VAL A 181 6.21 7.27 10.29
N ILE A 182 7.20 7.67 9.47
CA ILE A 182 8.45 8.25 9.99
C ILE A 182 8.42 9.74 9.65
N ASN A 183 8.45 10.56 10.68
CA ASN A 183 8.49 12.01 10.54
C ASN A 183 9.65 12.58 11.37
N GLU A 184 10.49 13.40 10.74
CA GLU A 184 11.69 14.00 11.36
C GLU A 184 12.62 12.97 12.03
N GLY A 185 12.66 11.74 11.47
CA GLY A 185 13.49 10.64 11.99
C GLY A 185 12.88 9.89 13.18
N GLU A 186 11.63 10.19 13.55
CA GLU A 186 10.91 9.50 14.62
C GLU A 186 9.76 8.66 14.08
N LEU A 187 9.58 7.47 14.65
CA LEU A 187 8.44 6.62 14.37
C LEU A 187 7.20 7.18 15.08
N GLN A 188 6.11 7.33 14.36
CA GLN A 188 4.87 7.92 14.85
C GLN A 188 3.66 7.12 14.35
N CYS A 189 2.52 7.27 15.04
CA CYS A 189 1.23 6.85 14.50
C CYS A 189 0.88 7.70 13.28
N SER A 190 0.04 7.18 12.40
CA SER A 190 -0.55 7.98 11.32
C SER A 190 -1.28 9.20 11.86
N SER A 191 -1.31 10.26 11.05
CA SER A 191 -1.90 11.53 11.45
C SER A 191 -3.42 11.42 11.68
N PRO A 192 -3.98 12.06 12.73
CA PRO A 192 -5.43 12.15 12.92
C PRO A 192 -6.18 12.80 11.75
N TYR A 193 -5.50 13.64 10.96
CA TYR A 193 -6.11 14.28 9.78
C TYR A 193 -6.27 13.35 8.58
N SER A 194 -5.52 12.24 8.55
CA SER A 194 -5.57 11.23 7.48
C SER A 194 -6.12 9.88 7.95
N THR A 195 -6.51 9.75 9.23
CA THR A 195 -6.97 8.50 9.84
C THR A 195 -8.46 8.60 10.18
N ILE A 196 -9.25 7.64 9.68
CA ILE A 196 -10.71 7.63 9.86
C ILE A 196 -11.10 7.40 11.32
N ASN A 197 -10.42 6.48 12.01
CA ASN A 197 -10.66 6.14 13.40
C ASN A 197 -9.34 5.99 14.15
N MET A 198 -8.87 7.08 14.79
CA MET A 198 -7.60 7.09 15.52
C MET A 198 -7.58 6.11 16.70
N GLU A 199 -8.69 5.97 17.44
CA GLU A 199 -8.76 5.05 18.57
C GLU A 199 -8.56 3.61 18.11
N GLN A 200 -9.18 3.24 16.99
CA GLN A 200 -9.01 1.91 16.39
C GLN A 200 -7.60 1.73 15.83
N ALA A 201 -7.02 2.75 15.17
CA ALA A 201 -5.67 2.70 14.65
C ALA A 201 -4.63 2.46 15.77
N ILE A 202 -4.77 3.15 16.90
CA ILE A 202 -3.91 2.95 18.07
C ILE A 202 -4.06 1.53 18.62
N ARG A 203 -5.30 1.05 18.82
CA ARG A 203 -5.54 -0.34 19.28
C ARG A 203 -4.98 -1.38 18.31
N SER A 204 -5.05 -1.12 17.02
CA SER A 204 -4.52 -2.05 16.01
C SER A 204 -3.03 -2.25 16.10
N MET A 205 -2.28 -1.25 16.55
CA MET A 205 -0.83 -1.38 16.74
C MET A 205 -0.44 -2.38 17.86
N GLU A 206 -1.34 -2.69 18.80
CA GLU A 206 -1.11 -3.72 19.80
C GLU A 206 -0.87 -5.10 19.16
N LYS A 207 -1.48 -5.34 17.99
CA LYS A 207 -1.28 -6.57 17.21
C LYS A 207 0.15 -6.72 16.66
N LEU A 208 0.92 -5.65 16.62
CA LEU A 208 2.30 -5.67 16.15
C LEU A 208 3.28 -6.10 17.25
N LEU A 209 2.91 -5.98 18.53
CA LEU A 209 3.79 -6.26 19.66
C LEU A 209 4.26 -7.73 19.77
N PRO A 210 3.49 -8.75 19.35
CA PRO A 210 3.96 -10.13 19.36
C PRO A 210 5.09 -10.43 18.36
N PHE A 211 5.36 -9.54 17.40
CA PHE A 211 6.37 -9.72 16.35
C PHE A 211 7.72 -9.14 16.77
N ASP A 212 8.79 -9.86 16.47
CA ASP A 212 10.17 -9.38 16.65
C ASP A 212 10.57 -8.53 15.45
N ILE A 213 10.28 -7.22 15.52
CA ILE A 213 10.45 -6.28 14.41
C ILE A 213 11.77 -5.51 14.59
N GLU A 214 12.73 -5.79 13.69
CA GLU A 214 14.04 -5.11 13.66
C GLU A 214 14.11 -4.03 12.56
N CYS A 215 13.17 -4.04 11.63
CA CYS A 215 13.08 -3.08 10.55
C CYS A 215 11.61 -2.74 10.28
N VAL A 216 11.29 -1.48 10.08
CA VAL A 216 9.99 -1.04 9.59
C VAL A 216 10.16 -0.25 8.30
N VAL A 217 9.32 -0.56 7.33
CA VAL A 217 9.10 0.24 6.12
C VAL A 217 7.77 0.93 6.29
N CYS A 218 7.80 2.25 6.47
CA CYS A 218 6.63 3.10 6.46
C CYS A 218 6.42 3.65 5.05
N TYR A 219 5.19 3.63 4.57
CA TYR A 219 4.89 4.16 3.24
C TYR A 219 5.23 5.65 3.14
N HIS A 220 4.97 6.41 4.20
CA HIS A 220 5.41 7.78 4.36
C HIS A 220 6.59 7.86 5.35
N GLY A 221 7.75 8.30 4.86
CA GLY A 221 8.97 8.52 5.64
C GLY A 221 10.06 7.44 5.51
N GLY A 222 9.79 6.31 4.84
CA GLY A 222 10.82 5.34 4.45
C GLY A 222 11.12 4.28 5.49
N VAL A 223 12.39 4.04 5.78
CA VAL A 223 12.84 2.88 6.59
C VAL A 223 13.44 3.32 7.91
N MET A 224 13.07 2.60 8.98
CA MET A 224 13.74 2.69 10.27
C MET A 224 14.20 1.31 10.72
N ARG A 225 15.38 1.24 11.35
CA ARG A 225 15.96 0.01 11.92
C ARG A 225 16.23 0.17 13.41
N GLY A 226 16.15 -0.91 14.14
CA GLY A 226 16.35 -0.97 15.57
C GLY A 226 15.32 -1.86 16.26
N ASP A 227 15.14 -1.69 17.55
CA ASP A 227 14.08 -2.37 18.32
C ASP A 227 12.73 -1.68 18.06
N ILE A 228 12.17 -1.95 16.88
CA ILE A 228 10.92 -1.33 16.41
C ILE A 228 9.75 -1.75 17.30
N THR A 229 9.71 -3.01 17.75
CA THR A 229 8.68 -3.49 18.68
C THR A 229 8.63 -2.63 19.95
N LYS A 230 9.79 -2.30 20.51
CA LYS A 230 9.87 -1.44 21.69
C LYS A 230 9.47 0.01 21.38
N MET A 231 9.78 0.51 20.17
CA MET A 231 9.33 1.84 19.75
C MET A 231 7.81 1.90 19.66
N ILE A 232 7.17 0.88 19.03
CA ILE A 232 5.71 0.76 18.96
C ILE A 232 5.11 0.69 20.38
N ALA A 233 5.69 -0.12 21.27
CA ALA A 233 5.21 -0.22 22.65
C ALA A 233 5.24 1.13 23.39
N LYS A 234 6.18 2.02 23.09
CA LYS A 234 6.21 3.37 23.65
C LYS A 234 5.12 4.26 23.10
N LEU A 235 4.78 4.15 21.80
CA LEU A 235 3.68 4.92 21.20
C LEU A 235 2.32 4.57 21.81
N LEU A 236 2.16 3.35 22.35
CA LEU A 236 0.92 2.88 22.99
C LEU A 236 0.79 3.32 24.46
N GLN A 237 1.83 3.89 25.07
CA GLN A 237 1.85 4.29 26.47
C GLN A 237 1.54 5.79 26.69
N VAL A 238 1.23 6.53 25.64
CA VAL A 238 1.00 7.98 25.66
C VAL A 238 -0.45 8.31 25.83
#